data_464113047dbd3f36c3962e0814356b10
#
_entry.id   464113047dbd3f36c3962e0814356b10
#
_cell.length_a   1.000
_cell.length_b   1.000
_cell.length_c   1.000
_cell.angle_alpha   90.00
_cell.angle_beta   90.00
_cell.angle_gamma   90.00
#
_symmetry.space_group_name_H-M   'P 1'
#
loop_
_entity.id
_entity.type
_entity.pdbx_description
1 polymer ?
#
loop_
_entity_poly.entity_id
_entity_poly.type
_entity_poly.pdbx_seq_one_letter_code
_entity_poly.pdbx_strand_id
1 'polypeptide(L)'
;MDKLEIKTDSFNVITKSIAAGNVLSRNINGYLGKFKDPETGSYITADFMTQFGVLEDFNLPNEGDIVSKDNGKVIADSCEIRLYYDDVVGDSTALMHLKMYELSKPVTDAAALYTNSNDIESDYLRSGGFEVEKAYTLADLTTDAKEKAEKNYSPSIKISMNKPYTDKDGVTYKNYGTYLLQKYYSKPSDFSNSYTLINNVIPGFYFKSVGGSGSIGRVFNTIMFVYFRIQYNGKVYNRIASFSGTQEVLQATHIVNDQQALQQLINQNSGTYLKTPAGIFTEMTLPVDNIVAGHEKDSINSAKITLQRINNVSTSPYALQAPKQVLMIPKDSIQTFFAHHNIMNYKNSFVANFSQNGYTFNNISSLIRSMYENKKNGTASADWNKVVIVPVTTTSMTIQNGSYSSTYSTGVYNDMSVRSVKLLGGNTPLKISVIYSKFK
;
A
#
# COMPACT_ATOMS: atom_id res chain seq x y z
N MET A 1 -20.76 36.18 37.04
CA MET A 1 -19.82 35.11 36.64
C MET A 1 -20.66 34.04 35.95
N ASP A 2 -20.50 33.89 34.65
CA ASP A 2 -21.18 32.83 33.90
C ASP A 2 -20.71 31.49 34.42
N LYS A 3 -21.64 30.64 34.85
CA LYS A 3 -21.32 29.33 35.40
C LYS A 3 -21.27 28.32 34.25
N LEU A 4 -20.11 27.69 34.03
CA LEU A 4 -19.96 26.61 33.07
C LEU A 4 -20.67 25.36 33.59
N GLU A 5 -21.65 24.87 32.84
CA GLU A 5 -22.30 23.58 33.09
C GLU A 5 -21.76 22.54 32.09
N ILE A 6 -21.33 21.39 32.62
CA ILE A 6 -20.84 20.26 31.84
C ILE A 6 -21.84 19.11 31.98
N LYS A 7 -22.24 18.52 30.84
CA LYS A 7 -23.12 17.34 30.77
C LYS A 7 -22.47 16.26 29.94
N THR A 8 -22.61 15.01 30.37
CA THR A 8 -22.16 13.84 29.63
C THR A 8 -23.37 12.99 29.30
N ASP A 9 -23.44 12.50 28.08
CA ASP A 9 -24.47 11.58 27.61
C ASP A 9 -23.85 10.50 26.68
N SER A 10 -24.61 9.46 26.40
CA SER A 10 -24.16 8.35 25.56
C SER A 10 -25.26 7.89 24.62
N PHE A 11 -24.90 7.62 23.37
CA PHE A 11 -25.84 7.30 22.29
C PHE A 11 -25.45 6.01 21.60
N ASN A 12 -26.44 5.31 21.06
CA ASN A 12 -26.24 4.10 20.26
C ASN A 12 -25.74 4.44 18.85
N VAL A 13 -24.72 3.73 18.40
CA VAL A 13 -24.17 3.80 17.04
C VAL A 13 -24.44 2.44 16.36
N ILE A 14 -25.12 2.47 15.24
CA ILE A 14 -25.42 1.27 14.44
C ILE A 14 -24.24 1.01 13.50
N THR A 15 -23.82 -0.24 13.39
CA THR A 15 -22.73 -0.65 12.53
C THR A 15 -23.11 -1.85 11.66
N LYS A 16 -22.53 -1.95 10.49
CA LYS A 16 -22.63 -3.11 9.61
C LYS A 16 -21.35 -3.30 8.79
N SER A 17 -21.10 -4.53 8.40
CA SER A 17 -20.06 -4.85 7.41
C SER A 17 -20.55 -4.47 6.02
N ILE A 18 -19.65 -3.91 5.21
CA ILE A 18 -19.87 -3.62 3.79
C ILE A 18 -18.71 -4.13 2.96
N ALA A 19 -18.97 -4.50 1.71
CA ALA A 19 -17.90 -4.83 0.79
C ALA A 19 -17.01 -3.59 0.57
N ALA A 20 -15.69 -3.77 0.59
CA ALA A 20 -14.75 -2.70 0.25
C ALA A 20 -14.92 -2.24 -1.20
N GLY A 21 -15.31 -3.16 -2.09
CA GLY A 21 -15.44 -2.89 -3.52
C GLY A 21 -14.08 -2.63 -4.16
N ASN A 22 -14.07 -1.70 -5.11
CA ASN A 22 -12.83 -1.24 -5.74
C ASN A 22 -12.15 -0.23 -4.83
N VAL A 23 -10.91 -0.52 -4.45
CA VAL A 23 -10.07 0.39 -3.68
C VAL A 23 -8.87 0.84 -4.50
N LEU A 24 -8.42 2.08 -4.28
CA LEU A 24 -7.22 2.58 -4.93
C LEU A 24 -6.01 1.80 -4.41
N SER A 25 -5.33 1.09 -5.32
CA SER A 25 -4.24 0.17 -4.98
C SER A 25 -2.85 0.79 -5.05
N ARG A 26 -2.73 2.05 -5.50
CA ARG A 26 -1.47 2.79 -5.46
C ARG A 26 -0.97 2.88 -4.02
N ASN A 27 0.24 2.40 -3.80
CA ASN A 27 0.82 2.29 -2.47
C ASN A 27 2.34 2.49 -2.55
N ILE A 28 2.97 2.62 -1.39
CA ILE A 28 4.44 2.64 -1.26
C ILE A 28 5.06 1.24 -1.30
N ASN A 29 4.24 0.20 -1.13
CA ASN A 29 4.65 -1.21 -1.14
C ASN A 29 3.90 -1.98 -2.22
N GLY A 30 4.52 -3.06 -2.73
CA GLY A 30 3.83 -4.11 -3.47
C GLY A 30 3.51 -5.30 -2.58
N TYR A 31 2.59 -6.15 -3.03
CA TYR A 31 2.29 -7.43 -2.39
C TYR A 31 2.30 -8.53 -3.45
N LEU A 32 2.87 -9.68 -3.11
CA LEU A 32 3.05 -10.78 -4.05
C LEU A 32 2.80 -12.12 -3.38
N GLY A 33 2.05 -12.97 -4.04
CA GLY A 33 1.83 -14.34 -3.65
C GLY A 33 0.37 -14.77 -3.70
N LYS A 34 0.10 -15.96 -3.13
CA LYS A 34 -1.22 -16.55 -2.99
C LYS A 34 -1.31 -17.26 -1.66
N PHE A 35 -2.38 -17.02 -0.94
CA PHE A 35 -2.57 -17.49 0.43
C PHE A 35 -4.01 -17.98 0.63
N LYS A 36 -4.18 -19.12 1.31
CA LYS A 36 -5.48 -19.60 1.73
C LYS A 36 -5.85 -18.98 3.06
N ASP A 37 -6.84 -18.10 3.04
CA ASP A 37 -7.34 -17.44 4.23
C ASP A 37 -8.04 -18.44 5.16
N PRO A 38 -7.55 -18.62 6.40
CA PRO A 38 -8.14 -19.59 7.32
C PRO A 38 -9.55 -19.22 7.81
N GLU A 39 -9.97 -17.97 7.65
CA GLU A 39 -11.28 -17.46 8.06
C GLU A 39 -12.36 -17.76 7.03
N THR A 40 -12.05 -17.62 5.74
CA THR A 40 -12.98 -17.88 4.64
C THR A 40 -12.81 -19.24 3.99
N GLY A 41 -11.63 -19.86 4.14
CA GLY A 41 -11.25 -21.06 3.40
C GLY A 41 -10.95 -20.81 1.91
N SER A 42 -11.01 -19.58 1.45
CA SER A 42 -10.80 -19.17 0.05
C SER A 42 -9.41 -18.57 -0.15
N TYR A 43 -8.97 -18.46 -1.40
CA TYR A 43 -7.66 -17.90 -1.73
C TYR A 43 -7.72 -16.39 -1.94
N ILE A 44 -6.66 -15.73 -1.50
CA ILE A 44 -6.32 -14.34 -1.85
C ILE A 44 -5.08 -14.41 -2.73
N THR A 45 -5.10 -13.75 -3.88
CA THR A 45 -3.94 -13.61 -4.78
C THR A 45 -3.56 -12.14 -4.87
N ALA A 46 -2.28 -11.87 -4.75
CA ALA A 46 -1.69 -10.55 -4.88
C ALA A 46 -0.60 -10.55 -5.94
N ASP A 47 -0.70 -9.61 -6.87
CA ASP A 47 0.28 -9.28 -7.89
C ASP A 47 0.58 -7.78 -7.78
N PHE A 48 1.72 -7.32 -8.26
CA PHE A 48 1.99 -5.89 -8.25
C PHE A 48 2.79 -5.42 -9.47
N MET A 49 2.66 -4.13 -9.79
CA MET A 49 3.52 -3.45 -10.74
C MET A 49 4.33 -2.37 -10.04
N THR A 50 5.50 -2.08 -10.59
CA THR A 50 6.32 -0.96 -10.15
C THR A 50 7.00 -0.29 -11.33
N GLN A 51 7.19 1.01 -11.20
CA GLN A 51 8.10 1.80 -12.02
C GLN A 51 9.41 2.02 -11.25
N PHE A 52 10.41 2.59 -11.91
CA PHE A 52 11.72 2.84 -11.31
C PHE A 52 12.06 4.32 -11.34
N GLY A 53 12.53 4.80 -10.21
CA GLY A 53 13.09 6.13 -10.07
C GLY A 53 14.62 6.12 -10.23
N VAL A 54 15.14 7.31 -10.47
CA VAL A 54 16.57 7.61 -10.51
C VAL A 54 16.80 8.93 -9.78
N LEU A 55 17.93 9.06 -9.12
CA LEU A 55 18.30 10.32 -8.46
C LEU A 55 18.60 11.40 -9.51
N GLU A 56 18.32 12.67 -9.18
CA GLU A 56 18.54 13.81 -10.09
C GLU A 56 20.02 14.01 -10.46
N ASP A 57 20.94 13.54 -9.61
CA ASP A 57 22.38 13.58 -9.83
C ASP A 57 22.93 12.26 -10.39
N PHE A 58 22.07 11.38 -10.90
CA PHE A 58 22.49 10.10 -11.45
C PHE A 58 23.47 10.30 -12.59
N ASN A 59 24.64 9.69 -12.45
CA ASN A 59 25.72 9.77 -13.43
C ASN A 59 26.50 8.47 -13.48
N LEU A 60 26.82 8.02 -14.67
CA LEU A 60 27.73 6.89 -14.88
C LEU A 60 29.14 7.39 -15.18
N PRO A 61 30.18 6.57 -14.95
CA PRO A 61 31.56 6.87 -15.35
C PRO A 61 31.66 7.20 -16.84
N ASN A 62 32.75 7.85 -17.26
CA ASN A 62 33.00 8.08 -18.68
C ASN A 62 33.01 6.74 -19.45
N GLU A 63 32.44 6.72 -20.63
CA GLU A 63 32.35 5.49 -21.46
C GLU A 63 33.72 4.89 -21.73
N GLY A 64 34.75 5.74 -21.85
CA GLY A 64 36.16 5.31 -22.06
C GLY A 64 36.71 4.50 -20.91
N ASP A 65 36.24 4.75 -19.69
CA ASP A 65 36.74 4.07 -18.47
C ASP A 65 36.07 2.70 -18.28
N ILE A 66 35.01 2.38 -18.99
CA ILE A 66 34.33 1.08 -18.89
C ILE A 66 35.17 0.01 -19.61
N VAL A 67 35.44 -1.08 -18.89
CA VAL A 67 36.15 -2.26 -19.43
C VAL A 67 35.21 -3.42 -19.77
N SER A 68 33.98 -3.40 -19.25
CA SER A 68 32.93 -4.35 -19.66
C SER A 68 32.45 -3.99 -21.07
N LYS A 69 33.06 -4.59 -22.09
CA LYS A 69 32.79 -4.33 -23.51
C LYS A 69 32.71 -5.63 -24.30
N ASP A 70 31.92 -5.62 -25.34
CA ASP A 70 31.84 -6.63 -26.38
C ASP A 70 31.85 -5.95 -27.76
N ASN A 71 32.79 -6.34 -28.63
CA ASN A 71 32.99 -5.71 -29.94
C ASN A 71 33.10 -4.16 -29.86
N GLY A 72 33.76 -3.66 -28.83
CA GLY A 72 33.99 -2.22 -28.60
C GLY A 72 32.78 -1.47 -27.99
N LYS A 73 31.62 -2.11 -27.87
CA LYS A 73 30.43 -1.53 -27.23
C LYS A 73 30.34 -1.90 -25.75
N VAL A 74 29.88 -0.97 -24.94
CA VAL A 74 29.64 -1.18 -23.51
C VAL A 74 28.57 -2.27 -23.31
N ILE A 75 28.83 -3.18 -22.37
CA ILE A 75 27.89 -4.20 -21.93
C ILE A 75 27.77 -4.19 -20.40
N ALA A 76 26.66 -4.69 -19.88
CA ALA A 76 26.58 -5.09 -18.50
C ALA A 76 27.10 -6.53 -18.33
N ASP A 77 27.92 -6.76 -17.31
CA ASP A 77 28.39 -8.11 -16.96
C ASP A 77 27.21 -8.97 -16.46
N SER A 78 26.30 -8.35 -15.70
CA SER A 78 25.03 -8.97 -15.30
C SER A 78 23.97 -7.90 -14.96
N CYS A 79 22.71 -8.33 -14.88
CA CYS A 79 21.59 -7.50 -14.48
C CYS A 79 20.58 -8.36 -13.72
N GLU A 80 20.03 -7.82 -12.63
CA GLU A 80 19.00 -8.48 -11.83
C GLU A 80 18.04 -7.48 -11.22
N ILE A 81 16.83 -7.93 -10.89
CA ILE A 81 15.90 -7.24 -10.01
C ILE A 81 15.85 -7.99 -8.69
N ARG A 82 15.87 -7.25 -7.59
CA ARG A 82 15.63 -7.78 -6.24
C ARG A 82 14.34 -7.21 -5.67
N LEU A 83 13.44 -8.10 -5.24
CA LEU A 83 12.24 -7.78 -4.50
C LEU A 83 12.55 -7.98 -3.02
N TYR A 84 12.82 -6.92 -2.29
CA TYR A 84 13.04 -6.96 -0.85
C TYR A 84 11.69 -7.03 -0.13
N TYR A 85 11.53 -8.03 0.73
CA TYR A 85 10.24 -8.31 1.34
C TYR A 85 10.31 -8.45 2.86
N ASP A 86 9.16 -8.24 3.49
CA ASP A 86 8.89 -8.50 4.90
C ASP A 86 7.38 -8.81 5.10
N ASP A 87 6.90 -8.80 6.34
CA ASP A 87 5.48 -8.97 6.71
C ASP A 87 4.81 -10.15 5.96
N VAL A 88 5.43 -11.32 6.05
CA VAL A 88 4.96 -12.53 5.38
C VAL A 88 3.77 -13.14 6.13
N VAL A 89 2.70 -13.42 5.39
CA VAL A 89 1.52 -14.15 5.87
C VAL A 89 1.48 -15.53 5.23
N GLY A 90 1.18 -16.55 6.02
CA GLY A 90 1.14 -17.95 5.59
C GLY A 90 2.45 -18.69 5.79
N ASP A 91 2.63 -19.79 5.06
CA ASP A 91 3.83 -20.61 5.11
C ASP A 91 4.96 -20.00 4.26
N SER A 92 5.91 -19.37 4.92
CA SER A 92 7.07 -18.77 4.26
C SER A 92 7.98 -19.78 3.54
N THR A 93 7.91 -21.06 3.88
CA THR A 93 8.71 -22.12 3.25
C THR A 93 8.05 -22.71 2.00
N ALA A 94 6.79 -22.38 1.75
CA ALA A 94 6.07 -22.85 0.58
C ALA A 94 6.74 -22.41 -0.72
N LEU A 95 6.87 -23.33 -1.67
CA LEU A 95 7.39 -23.02 -2.99
C LEU A 95 6.35 -22.25 -3.80
N MET A 96 6.72 -21.05 -4.20
CA MET A 96 5.92 -20.12 -4.96
C MET A 96 6.56 -19.87 -6.33
N HIS A 97 5.75 -19.48 -7.31
CA HIS A 97 6.21 -19.12 -8.63
C HIS A 97 5.66 -17.75 -9.03
N LEU A 98 6.53 -16.88 -9.51
CA LEU A 98 6.15 -15.62 -10.12
C LEU A 98 6.57 -15.59 -11.59
N LYS A 99 5.90 -14.76 -12.38
CA LYS A 99 6.33 -14.35 -13.70
C LYS A 99 6.40 -12.83 -13.76
N MET A 100 7.55 -12.31 -14.17
CA MET A 100 7.79 -10.89 -14.36
C MET A 100 7.60 -10.54 -15.84
N TYR A 101 6.93 -9.41 -16.10
CA TYR A 101 6.67 -8.89 -17.44
C TYR A 101 7.07 -7.43 -17.55
N GLU A 102 7.68 -7.04 -18.66
CA GLU A 102 7.93 -5.64 -19.01
C GLU A 102 6.62 -4.94 -19.39
N LEU A 103 6.43 -3.70 -18.91
CA LEU A 103 5.32 -2.86 -19.34
C LEU A 103 5.56 -2.30 -20.76
N SER A 104 4.50 -2.13 -21.52
CA SER A 104 4.55 -1.55 -22.89
C SER A 104 4.66 -0.04 -22.88
N LYS A 105 4.16 0.61 -21.82
CA LYS A 105 4.05 2.05 -21.66
C LYS A 105 4.04 2.43 -20.20
N PRO A 106 4.40 3.67 -19.85
CA PRO A 106 4.25 4.19 -18.51
C PRO A 106 2.80 4.20 -18.08
N VAL A 107 2.58 4.06 -16.77
CA VAL A 107 1.28 4.29 -16.16
C VAL A 107 1.23 5.76 -15.73
N THR A 108 0.22 6.49 -16.18
CA THR A 108 0.06 7.91 -15.85
C THR A 108 -0.54 8.09 -14.45
N ASP A 109 -0.24 9.21 -13.80
CA ASP A 109 -0.83 9.54 -12.50
C ASP A 109 -2.36 9.69 -12.54
N ALA A 110 -2.91 10.02 -13.74
CA ALA A 110 -4.35 10.09 -13.96
C ALA A 110 -5.03 8.71 -14.04
N ALA A 111 -4.28 7.63 -14.23
CA ALA A 111 -4.85 6.29 -14.26
C ALA A 111 -5.22 5.86 -12.84
N ALA A 112 -6.51 5.72 -12.56
CA ALA A 112 -6.99 5.11 -11.33
C ALA A 112 -6.80 3.60 -11.40
N LEU A 113 -5.77 3.09 -10.73
CA LEU A 113 -5.50 1.66 -10.64
C LEU A 113 -6.20 1.09 -9.39
N TYR A 114 -7.28 0.37 -9.61
CA TYR A 114 -8.00 -0.34 -8.55
C TYR A 114 -7.52 -1.80 -8.45
N THR A 115 -7.66 -2.39 -7.28
CA THR A 115 -7.21 -3.75 -6.95
C THR A 115 -7.78 -4.83 -7.87
N ASN A 116 -9.00 -4.63 -8.34
CA ASN A 116 -9.73 -5.55 -9.22
C ASN A 116 -9.84 -5.01 -10.65
N SER A 117 -8.98 -4.10 -11.06
CA SER A 117 -8.82 -3.75 -12.47
C SER A 117 -8.26 -4.96 -13.20
N ASN A 118 -9.03 -5.52 -14.12
CA ASN A 118 -8.67 -6.74 -14.85
C ASN A 118 -7.82 -6.46 -16.08
N ASP A 119 -7.55 -5.21 -16.42
CA ASP A 119 -7.01 -4.80 -17.70
C ASP A 119 -5.50 -4.55 -17.71
N ILE A 120 -4.80 -4.83 -16.57
CA ILE A 120 -3.35 -4.63 -16.46
C ILE A 120 -2.61 -5.43 -17.56
N GLU A 121 -3.00 -6.68 -17.76
CA GLU A 121 -2.32 -7.54 -18.73
C GLU A 121 -2.55 -7.07 -20.17
N SER A 122 -3.79 -6.77 -20.56
CA SER A 122 -4.12 -6.31 -21.91
C SER A 122 -3.64 -4.89 -22.20
N ASP A 123 -3.71 -4.00 -21.18
CA ASP A 123 -3.46 -2.58 -21.37
C ASP A 123 -1.99 -2.19 -21.26
N TYR A 124 -1.22 -2.90 -20.42
CA TYR A 124 0.12 -2.47 -20.04
C TYR A 124 1.24 -3.47 -20.35
N LEU A 125 0.98 -4.77 -20.55
CA LEU A 125 2.06 -5.71 -20.83
C LEU A 125 2.57 -5.57 -22.26
N ARG A 126 3.90 -5.56 -22.40
CA ARG A 126 4.54 -5.50 -23.72
C ARG A 126 4.56 -6.86 -24.36
N SER A 127 3.90 -7.01 -25.54
CA SER A 127 4.03 -8.20 -26.37
C SER A 127 5.47 -8.34 -26.89
N GLY A 128 6.09 -9.50 -26.66
CA GLY A 128 7.50 -9.72 -27.00
C GLY A 128 8.49 -8.93 -26.12
N GLY A 129 8.04 -8.34 -25.02
CA GLY A 129 8.89 -7.68 -24.03
C GLY A 129 9.69 -8.65 -23.18
N PHE A 130 10.47 -8.09 -22.22
CA PHE A 130 11.21 -8.92 -21.29
C PHE A 130 10.24 -9.66 -20.37
N GLU A 131 10.38 -10.97 -20.28
CA GLU A 131 9.64 -11.81 -19.35
C GLU A 131 10.51 -12.92 -18.77
N VAL A 132 10.29 -13.27 -17.51
CA VAL A 132 11.02 -14.35 -16.85
C VAL A 132 10.17 -14.96 -15.74
N GLU A 133 10.25 -16.29 -15.59
CA GLU A 133 9.68 -17.01 -14.46
C GLU A 133 10.72 -17.21 -13.37
N LYS A 134 10.27 -17.17 -12.10
CA LYS A 134 11.10 -17.40 -10.93
C LYS A 134 10.34 -18.22 -9.89
N ALA A 135 10.93 -19.35 -9.51
CA ALA A 135 10.54 -20.08 -8.30
C ALA A 135 11.18 -19.42 -7.09
N TYR A 136 10.44 -19.27 -5.99
CA TYR A 136 10.92 -18.62 -4.76
C TYR A 136 10.22 -19.17 -3.52
N THR A 137 10.83 -18.92 -2.37
CA THR A 137 10.20 -19.02 -1.05
C THR A 137 10.32 -17.67 -0.35
N LEU A 138 9.42 -17.38 0.58
CA LEU A 138 9.52 -16.19 1.44
C LEU A 138 10.26 -16.47 2.76
N ALA A 139 10.83 -17.67 2.89
CA ALA A 139 11.89 -17.97 3.84
C ALA A 139 13.21 -17.91 3.07
N ASP A 140 14.17 -17.12 3.53
CA ASP A 140 15.51 -17.18 2.95
C ASP A 140 16.23 -18.42 3.45
N LEU A 141 16.27 -19.44 2.58
CA LEU A 141 16.89 -20.73 2.86
C LEU A 141 18.33 -20.84 2.32
N THR A 142 18.78 -19.82 1.58
CA THR A 142 20.05 -19.88 0.83
C THR A 142 21.16 -19.00 1.41
N THR A 143 20.81 -17.94 2.09
CA THR A 143 21.78 -17.02 2.71
C THR A 143 22.32 -17.61 4.00
N ASP A 144 23.62 -17.56 4.21
CA ASP A 144 24.24 -18.08 5.42
C ASP A 144 23.92 -17.26 6.69
N ALA A 145 24.14 -17.86 7.85
CA ALA A 145 23.80 -17.25 9.12
C ALA A 145 24.62 -15.96 9.41
N LYS A 146 25.84 -15.88 8.90
CA LYS A 146 26.73 -14.73 9.10
C LYS A 146 26.20 -13.51 8.31
N GLU A 147 25.85 -13.71 7.06
CA GLU A 147 25.24 -12.64 6.22
C GLU A 147 23.90 -12.20 6.80
N LYS A 148 23.06 -13.14 7.28
CA LYS A 148 21.77 -12.81 7.94
C LYS A 148 21.94 -12.02 9.24
N ALA A 149 23.07 -12.08 9.88
CA ALA A 149 23.37 -11.32 11.10
C ALA A 149 23.84 -9.88 10.82
N GLU A 150 24.11 -9.53 9.56
CA GLU A 150 24.51 -8.18 9.17
C GLU A 150 23.37 -7.18 9.43
N LYS A 151 23.72 -6.00 9.97
CA LYS A 151 22.73 -4.98 10.35
C LYS A 151 21.80 -4.54 9.20
N ASN A 152 22.30 -4.60 7.98
CA ASN A 152 21.59 -4.15 6.77
C ASN A 152 21.03 -5.33 5.95
N TYR A 153 21.02 -6.53 6.51
CA TYR A 153 20.44 -7.67 5.84
C TYR A 153 18.94 -7.52 5.69
N SER A 154 18.45 -7.78 4.48
CA SER A 154 17.03 -7.91 4.17
C SER A 154 16.83 -9.03 3.16
N PRO A 155 15.90 -9.96 3.40
CA PRO A 155 15.65 -11.02 2.46
C PRO A 155 15.09 -10.48 1.15
N SER A 156 15.43 -11.12 0.04
CA SER A 156 14.96 -10.71 -1.28
C SER A 156 14.75 -11.87 -2.23
N ILE A 157 13.80 -11.72 -3.14
CA ILE A 157 13.65 -12.58 -4.31
C ILE A 157 14.52 -12.00 -5.42
N LYS A 158 15.53 -12.77 -5.86
CA LYS A 158 16.47 -12.35 -6.92
C LYS A 158 15.99 -12.88 -8.26
N ILE A 159 15.76 -11.98 -9.22
CA ILE A 159 15.27 -12.27 -10.55
C ILE A 159 16.36 -11.90 -11.55
N SER A 160 16.96 -12.88 -12.23
CA SER A 160 18.01 -12.65 -13.24
C SER A 160 17.42 -12.02 -14.50
N MET A 161 18.10 -11.02 -15.04
CA MET A 161 17.78 -10.37 -16.31
C MET A 161 18.90 -10.58 -17.35
N ASN A 162 19.64 -11.67 -17.25
CA ASN A 162 20.84 -11.94 -18.05
C ASN A 162 20.58 -12.55 -19.43
N LYS A 163 19.31 -12.82 -19.80
CA LYS A 163 18.98 -13.29 -21.14
C LYS A 163 18.96 -12.14 -22.16
N PRO A 164 19.10 -12.45 -23.48
CA PRO A 164 19.00 -11.46 -24.54
C PRO A 164 17.68 -10.67 -24.45
N TYR A 165 17.77 -9.38 -24.71
CA TYR A 165 16.67 -8.43 -24.70
C TYR A 165 16.57 -7.69 -26.02
N THR A 166 15.37 -7.64 -26.61
CA THR A 166 15.07 -6.86 -27.81
C THR A 166 14.17 -5.68 -27.44
N ASP A 167 14.65 -4.47 -27.74
CA ASP A 167 13.91 -3.24 -27.44
C ASP A 167 12.75 -2.97 -28.42
N LYS A 168 12.05 -1.84 -28.23
CA LYS A 168 10.90 -1.45 -29.08
C LYS A 168 11.30 -1.15 -30.53
N ASP A 169 12.57 -0.79 -30.75
CA ASP A 169 13.12 -0.49 -32.06
C ASP A 169 13.67 -1.73 -32.78
N GLY A 170 13.54 -2.90 -32.14
CA GLY A 170 14.00 -4.19 -32.70
C GLY A 170 15.49 -4.45 -32.49
N VAL A 171 16.18 -3.65 -31.70
CA VAL A 171 17.61 -3.84 -31.37
C VAL A 171 17.75 -4.87 -30.26
N THR A 172 18.61 -5.89 -30.48
CA THR A 172 18.87 -6.92 -29.48
C THR A 172 20.17 -6.64 -28.72
N TYR A 173 20.08 -6.71 -27.41
CA TYR A 173 21.17 -6.53 -26.46
C TYR A 173 21.48 -7.84 -25.74
N LYS A 174 22.71 -7.99 -25.25
CA LYS A 174 23.16 -9.19 -24.53
C LYS A 174 22.27 -9.50 -23.30
N ASN A 175 21.87 -8.47 -22.57
CA ASN A 175 20.94 -8.53 -21.46
C ASN A 175 20.28 -7.15 -21.25
N TYR A 176 19.31 -7.08 -20.34
CA TYR A 176 18.60 -5.83 -20.08
C TYR A 176 19.50 -4.72 -19.53
N GLY A 177 20.52 -5.06 -18.72
CA GLY A 177 21.51 -4.10 -18.22
C GLY A 177 22.36 -3.49 -19.33
N THR A 178 22.71 -4.28 -20.34
CA THR A 178 23.41 -3.78 -21.55
C THR A 178 22.57 -2.77 -22.30
N TYR A 179 21.26 -3.03 -22.46
CA TYR A 179 20.31 -2.07 -23.01
C TYR A 179 20.37 -0.74 -22.24
N LEU A 180 20.31 -0.77 -20.90
CA LEU A 180 20.30 0.42 -20.07
C LEU A 180 21.62 1.22 -20.21
N LEU A 181 22.78 0.55 -20.13
CA LEU A 181 24.06 1.21 -20.28
C LEU A 181 24.22 1.88 -21.66
N GLN A 182 23.87 1.17 -22.73
CA GLN A 182 23.97 1.74 -24.08
C GLN A 182 22.96 2.88 -24.31
N LYS A 183 21.74 2.81 -23.76
CA LYS A 183 20.78 3.93 -23.82
C LYS A 183 21.32 5.15 -23.05
N TYR A 184 21.94 4.94 -21.88
CA TYR A 184 22.55 6.04 -21.13
C TYR A 184 23.61 6.77 -21.95
N TYR A 185 24.60 6.06 -22.51
CA TYR A 185 25.66 6.69 -23.30
C TYR A 185 25.18 7.29 -24.61
N SER A 186 24.09 6.77 -25.17
CA SER A 186 23.44 7.36 -26.35
C SER A 186 22.72 8.67 -26.04
N LYS A 187 22.02 8.73 -24.89
CA LYS A 187 21.22 9.91 -24.49
C LYS A 187 21.12 10.00 -22.95
N PRO A 188 22.15 10.56 -22.29
CA PRO A 188 22.17 10.67 -20.82
C PRO A 188 21.00 11.46 -20.23
N SER A 189 20.42 12.42 -21.00
CA SER A 189 19.28 13.22 -20.55
C SER A 189 18.02 12.39 -20.24
N ASP A 190 17.89 11.20 -20.81
CA ASP A 190 16.76 10.31 -20.50
C ASP A 190 16.87 9.69 -19.10
N PHE A 191 18.02 9.83 -18.43
CA PHE A 191 18.28 9.37 -17.06
C PHE A 191 18.40 10.52 -16.06
N SER A 192 18.06 11.75 -16.44
CA SER A 192 18.24 12.93 -15.59
C SER A 192 17.23 13.01 -14.43
N ASN A 193 16.10 12.34 -14.54
CA ASN A 193 15.08 12.24 -13.51
C ASN A 193 14.16 11.04 -13.76
N SER A 194 13.34 10.70 -12.78
CA SER A 194 12.44 9.54 -12.85
C SER A 194 11.42 9.66 -13.98
N TYR A 195 10.89 10.85 -14.26
CA TYR A 195 9.92 11.07 -15.33
C TYR A 195 10.48 10.74 -16.71
N THR A 196 11.67 11.25 -17.04
CA THR A 196 12.32 10.96 -18.34
C THR A 196 12.74 9.49 -18.45
N LEU A 197 13.22 8.89 -17.37
CA LEU A 197 13.57 7.48 -17.32
C LEU A 197 12.36 6.58 -17.63
N ILE A 198 11.24 6.82 -16.95
CA ILE A 198 10.01 6.02 -17.10
C ILE A 198 9.42 6.18 -18.51
N ASN A 199 9.37 7.39 -19.04
CA ASN A 199 8.76 7.64 -20.33
C ASN A 199 9.62 7.20 -21.53
N ASN A 200 10.95 7.24 -21.40
CA ASN A 200 11.85 7.04 -22.53
C ASN A 200 12.64 5.72 -22.47
N VAL A 201 12.80 5.12 -21.28
CA VAL A 201 13.73 3.97 -21.10
C VAL A 201 13.06 2.78 -20.43
N ILE A 202 12.57 2.92 -19.19
CA ILE A 202 12.03 1.82 -18.38
C ILE A 202 10.58 2.16 -17.99
N PRO A 203 9.57 1.69 -18.72
CA PRO A 203 8.18 1.97 -18.36
C PRO A 203 7.74 1.29 -17.04
N GLY A 204 8.42 0.22 -16.64
CA GLY A 204 8.16 -0.54 -15.44
C GLY A 204 8.00 -2.04 -15.67
N PHE A 205 7.73 -2.78 -14.59
CA PHE A 205 7.51 -4.23 -14.60
C PHE A 205 6.28 -4.62 -13.78
N TYR A 206 5.64 -5.70 -14.21
CA TYR A 206 4.55 -6.36 -13.53
C TYR A 206 5.01 -7.73 -13.02
N PHE A 207 4.76 -8.01 -11.75
CA PHE A 207 5.11 -9.26 -11.08
C PHE A 207 3.81 -10.00 -10.76
N LYS A 208 3.60 -11.13 -11.45
CA LYS A 208 2.40 -11.95 -11.37
C LYS A 208 2.67 -13.23 -10.61
N SER A 209 1.81 -13.57 -9.67
CA SER A 209 1.80 -14.88 -9.01
C SER A 209 1.21 -15.91 -9.96
N VAL A 210 1.99 -16.90 -10.37
CA VAL A 210 1.59 -17.89 -11.38
C VAL A 210 1.56 -19.33 -10.86
N GLY A 211 2.06 -19.57 -9.63
CA GLY A 211 2.04 -20.89 -9.03
C GLY A 211 2.39 -20.88 -7.54
N GLY A 212 1.98 -21.95 -6.86
CA GLY A 212 2.06 -22.04 -5.39
C GLY A 212 0.90 -21.31 -4.71
N SER A 213 0.65 -21.63 -3.46
CA SER A 213 -0.48 -21.05 -2.70
C SER A 213 -0.26 -21.03 -1.19
N GLY A 214 0.96 -20.82 -0.76
CA GLY A 214 1.34 -20.90 0.66
C GLY A 214 1.44 -19.58 1.38
N SER A 215 1.81 -18.49 0.70
CA SER A 215 2.14 -17.23 1.36
C SER A 215 1.96 -16.00 0.48
N ILE A 216 1.82 -14.85 1.14
CA ILE A 216 1.89 -13.50 0.54
C ILE A 216 2.90 -12.70 1.35
N GLY A 217 3.83 -12.02 0.67
CA GLY A 217 4.80 -11.12 1.26
C GLY A 217 4.59 -9.67 0.84
N ARG A 218 4.92 -8.74 1.74
CA ARG A 218 5.02 -7.32 1.42
C ARG A 218 6.38 -7.03 0.79
N VAL A 219 6.38 -6.53 -0.44
CA VAL A 219 7.58 -6.03 -1.11
C VAL A 219 7.72 -4.55 -0.80
N PHE A 220 8.64 -4.21 0.10
CA PHE A 220 8.83 -2.84 0.54
C PHE A 220 9.85 -2.06 -0.31
N ASN A 221 10.66 -2.76 -1.10
CA ASN A 221 11.58 -2.13 -2.05
C ASN A 221 11.84 -3.07 -3.24
N THR A 222 11.84 -2.51 -4.44
CA THR A 222 12.20 -3.21 -5.67
C THR A 222 13.36 -2.47 -6.31
N ILE A 223 14.51 -3.14 -6.46
CA ILE A 223 15.72 -2.52 -6.99
C ILE A 223 16.22 -3.32 -8.18
N MET A 224 16.48 -2.64 -9.28
CA MET A 224 17.20 -3.18 -10.43
C MET A 224 18.69 -2.84 -10.29
N PHE A 225 19.54 -3.83 -10.38
CA PHE A 225 20.99 -3.71 -10.32
C PHE A 225 21.62 -4.06 -11.66
N VAL A 226 22.48 -3.19 -12.15
CA VAL A 226 23.28 -3.35 -13.37
C VAL A 226 24.74 -3.37 -12.97
N TYR A 227 25.40 -4.50 -13.20
CA TYR A 227 26.81 -4.73 -12.81
C TYR A 227 27.72 -4.56 -14.02
N PHE A 228 28.81 -3.82 -13.83
CA PHE A 228 29.84 -3.59 -14.86
C PHE A 228 31.18 -3.28 -14.20
N ARG A 229 32.25 -3.20 -14.99
CA ARG A 229 33.61 -2.90 -14.50
C ARG A 229 34.17 -1.67 -15.17
N ILE A 230 34.96 -0.94 -14.41
CA ILE A 230 35.72 0.23 -14.89
C ILE A 230 37.19 0.06 -14.62
N GLN A 231 38.01 0.76 -15.40
CA GLN A 231 39.44 0.94 -15.13
C GLN A 231 39.66 2.34 -14.55
N TYR A 232 40.35 2.40 -13.44
CA TYR A 232 40.72 3.64 -12.80
C TYR A 232 42.13 3.50 -12.20
N ASN A 233 43.05 4.42 -12.51
CA ASN A 233 44.44 4.39 -12.05
C ASN A 233 45.12 3.02 -12.28
N GLY A 234 44.95 2.44 -13.47
CA GLY A 234 45.55 1.16 -13.85
C GLY A 234 44.93 -0.10 -13.17
N LYS A 235 43.88 0.07 -12.36
CA LYS A 235 43.18 -1.04 -11.69
C LYS A 235 41.74 -1.16 -12.17
N VAL A 236 41.21 -2.40 -12.16
CA VAL A 236 39.82 -2.70 -12.50
C VAL A 236 38.99 -2.76 -11.24
N TYR A 237 37.83 -2.08 -11.26
CA TYR A 237 36.88 -2.05 -10.17
C TYR A 237 35.48 -2.47 -10.64
N ASN A 238 34.80 -3.21 -9.80
CA ASN A 238 33.35 -3.50 -9.99
C ASN A 238 32.54 -2.25 -9.67
N ARG A 239 31.50 -2.01 -10.48
CA ARG A 239 30.54 -0.92 -10.31
C ARG A 239 29.12 -1.45 -10.45
N ILE A 240 28.22 -0.75 -9.82
CA ILE A 240 26.79 -1.06 -9.84
C ILE A 240 26.04 0.24 -10.13
N ALA A 241 25.18 0.20 -11.14
CA ALA A 241 24.11 1.19 -11.29
C ALA A 241 22.82 0.59 -10.73
N SER A 242 22.02 1.39 -10.03
CA SER A 242 20.77 0.93 -9.43
C SER A 242 19.61 1.87 -9.73
N PHE A 243 18.45 1.28 -9.92
CA PHE A 243 17.17 1.97 -10.14
C PHE A 243 16.16 1.41 -9.17
N SER A 244 15.46 2.27 -8.41
CA SER A 244 14.63 1.83 -7.30
C SER A 244 13.16 2.18 -7.52
N GLY A 245 12.27 1.24 -7.19
CA GLY A 245 10.85 1.49 -7.04
C GLY A 245 10.58 2.17 -5.70
N THR A 246 10.71 3.49 -5.65
CA THR A 246 10.47 4.31 -4.47
C THR A 246 9.03 4.81 -4.43
N GLN A 247 8.65 5.48 -3.33
CA GLN A 247 7.32 6.11 -3.21
C GLN A 247 7.09 7.28 -4.20
N GLU A 248 8.14 7.79 -4.84
CA GLU A 248 8.04 8.82 -5.88
C GLU A 248 7.52 8.28 -7.20
N VAL A 249 7.65 6.98 -7.43
CA VAL A 249 7.16 6.30 -8.62
C VAL A 249 5.96 5.44 -8.30
N LEU A 250 5.19 5.09 -9.33
CA LEU A 250 4.01 4.27 -9.15
C LEU A 250 4.38 2.86 -8.68
N GLN A 251 3.71 2.43 -7.61
CA GLN A 251 3.58 1.04 -7.23
C GLN A 251 2.09 0.75 -7.01
N ALA A 252 1.58 -0.33 -7.55
CA ALA A 252 0.19 -0.70 -7.42
C ALA A 252 0.03 -2.21 -7.31
N THR A 253 -0.81 -2.65 -6.37
CA THR A 253 -1.10 -4.06 -6.12
C THR A 253 -2.45 -4.43 -6.74
N HIS A 254 -2.49 -5.52 -7.49
CA HIS A 254 -3.71 -6.13 -8.00
C HIS A 254 -4.10 -7.29 -7.07
N ILE A 255 -5.35 -7.29 -6.60
CA ILE A 255 -5.87 -8.28 -5.66
C ILE A 255 -7.03 -9.04 -6.26
N VAL A 256 -7.00 -10.37 -6.11
CA VAL A 256 -8.13 -11.24 -6.40
C VAL A 256 -8.61 -11.86 -5.09
N ASN A 257 -9.85 -11.55 -4.73
CA ASN A 257 -10.59 -12.11 -3.60
C ASN A 257 -11.75 -12.97 -4.08
N ASP A 258 -12.16 -13.95 -3.27
CA ASP A 258 -13.44 -14.64 -3.43
C ASP A 258 -14.57 -13.77 -2.89
N GLN A 259 -15.30 -13.10 -3.79
CA GLN A 259 -16.39 -12.19 -3.44
C GLN A 259 -17.55 -12.91 -2.74
N GLN A 260 -17.82 -14.17 -3.09
CA GLN A 260 -18.87 -14.95 -2.46
C GLN A 260 -18.53 -15.29 -1.00
N ALA A 261 -17.29 -15.67 -0.73
CA ALA A 261 -16.80 -15.92 0.62
C ALA A 261 -16.80 -14.65 1.49
N LEU A 262 -16.42 -13.49 0.92
CA LEU A 262 -16.53 -12.21 1.62
C LEU A 262 -17.99 -11.86 1.95
N GLN A 263 -18.92 -12.10 1.02
CA GLN A 263 -20.35 -11.81 1.24
C GLN A 263 -20.92 -12.65 2.38
N GLN A 264 -20.45 -13.88 2.58
CA GLN A 264 -20.87 -14.73 3.72
C GLN A 264 -20.46 -14.10 5.05
N LEU A 265 -19.28 -13.49 5.14
CA LEU A 265 -18.85 -12.76 6.35
C LEU A 265 -19.64 -11.46 6.54
N ILE A 266 -19.90 -10.72 5.45
CA ILE A 266 -20.68 -9.47 5.48
C ILE A 266 -22.08 -9.70 6.04
N ASN A 267 -22.69 -10.84 5.72
CA ASN A 267 -24.04 -11.20 6.17
C ASN A 267 -24.10 -11.61 7.65
N GLN A 268 -22.97 -11.79 8.33
CA GLN A 268 -22.96 -12.07 9.76
C GLN A 268 -23.29 -10.82 10.57
N ASN A 269 -24.26 -10.92 11.46
CA ASN A 269 -24.73 -9.79 12.29
C ASN A 269 -24.22 -9.84 13.74
N SER A 270 -23.42 -10.84 14.11
CA SER A 270 -22.84 -10.98 15.47
C SER A 270 -21.64 -10.07 15.72
N GLY A 271 -21.34 -9.21 14.79
CA GLY A 271 -20.24 -8.23 14.79
C GLY A 271 -20.04 -7.68 13.40
N THR A 272 -19.03 -6.84 13.23
CA THR A 272 -18.59 -6.34 11.93
C THR A 272 -17.16 -6.70 11.64
N TYR A 273 -16.76 -6.65 10.38
CA TYR A 273 -15.42 -7.02 9.95
C TYR A 273 -14.67 -5.83 9.36
N LEU A 274 -13.37 -5.81 9.60
CA LEU A 274 -12.39 -5.12 8.78
C LEU A 274 -11.47 -6.18 8.20
N LYS A 275 -11.46 -6.32 6.88
CA LYS A 275 -10.70 -7.34 6.19
C LYS A 275 -9.99 -6.78 4.97
N THR A 276 -8.68 -6.98 4.93
CA THR A 276 -7.80 -6.53 3.86
C THR A 276 -7.11 -7.71 3.19
N PRO A 277 -6.61 -7.52 1.95
CA PRO A 277 -6.73 -6.36 1.08
C PRO A 277 -8.10 -6.31 0.38
N ALA A 278 -8.66 -5.12 0.23
CA ALA A 278 -9.89 -4.86 -0.54
C ALA A 278 -11.06 -5.84 -0.24
N GLY A 279 -11.22 -6.19 1.02
CA GLY A 279 -12.21 -7.18 1.46
C GLY A 279 -13.48 -6.56 2.04
N ILE A 280 -13.45 -6.23 3.32
CA ILE A 280 -14.62 -5.77 4.09
C ILE A 280 -14.25 -4.52 4.88
N PHE A 281 -15.12 -3.52 4.83
CA PHE A 281 -15.09 -2.33 5.69
C PHE A 281 -16.25 -2.34 6.66
N THR A 282 -16.18 -1.55 7.72
CA THR A 282 -17.29 -1.33 8.66
C THR A 282 -17.89 0.04 8.42
N GLU A 283 -19.20 0.07 8.11
CA GLU A 283 -20.00 1.29 8.04
C GLU A 283 -20.61 1.56 9.41
N MET A 284 -20.60 2.82 9.83
CA MET A 284 -21.26 3.27 11.06
C MET A 284 -22.25 4.39 10.74
N THR A 285 -23.46 4.30 11.31
CA THR A 285 -24.45 5.38 11.28
C THR A 285 -24.38 6.13 12.61
N LEU A 286 -23.89 7.37 12.54
CA LEU A 286 -23.78 8.24 13.71
C LEU A 286 -25.15 8.85 14.06
N PRO A 287 -25.59 8.82 15.33
CA PRO A 287 -26.87 9.34 15.76
C PRO A 287 -26.84 10.88 15.94
N VAL A 288 -26.46 11.59 14.87
CA VAL A 288 -26.18 13.02 14.87
C VAL A 288 -27.35 13.85 15.40
N ASP A 289 -28.57 13.53 14.92
CA ASP A 289 -29.78 14.22 15.35
C ASP A 289 -30.03 14.04 16.87
N ASN A 290 -29.83 12.83 17.39
CA ASN A 290 -30.03 12.55 18.81
C ASN A 290 -28.96 13.23 19.68
N ILE A 291 -27.73 13.33 19.17
CA ILE A 291 -26.64 14.01 19.88
C ILE A 291 -26.89 15.51 19.98
N VAL A 292 -27.45 16.12 18.94
CA VAL A 292 -27.67 17.57 18.90
C VAL A 292 -29.01 17.97 19.54
N ALA A 293 -30.01 17.10 19.56
CA ALA A 293 -31.36 17.39 20.08
C ALA A 293 -31.32 17.90 21.54
N GLY A 294 -31.81 19.13 21.75
CA GLY A 294 -31.79 19.80 23.04
C GLY A 294 -30.43 20.39 23.43
N HIS A 295 -29.47 20.31 22.55
CA HIS A 295 -28.09 20.83 22.70
C HIS A 295 -27.65 21.73 21.52
N GLU A 296 -28.62 22.28 20.77
CA GLU A 296 -28.37 23.06 19.55
C GLU A 296 -27.51 24.31 19.80
N LYS A 297 -27.58 24.85 21.03
CA LYS A 297 -26.80 26.02 21.50
C LYS A 297 -25.60 25.66 22.36
N ASP A 298 -25.43 24.40 22.71
CA ASP A 298 -24.35 23.94 23.55
C ASP A 298 -23.10 23.61 22.69
N SER A 299 -21.93 23.68 23.31
CA SER A 299 -20.72 23.20 22.67
C SER A 299 -20.58 21.69 22.89
N ILE A 300 -20.37 20.94 21.80
CA ILE A 300 -19.96 19.53 21.87
C ILE A 300 -18.43 19.52 22.00
N ASN A 301 -17.95 19.35 23.25
CA ASN A 301 -16.52 19.42 23.53
C ASN A 301 -15.77 18.15 23.16
N SER A 302 -16.43 17.01 23.32
CA SER A 302 -15.87 15.71 22.99
C SER A 302 -16.95 14.75 22.54
N ALA A 303 -16.62 13.91 21.57
CA ALA A 303 -17.42 12.75 21.18
C ALA A 303 -16.45 11.59 20.95
N LYS A 304 -16.47 10.61 21.85
CA LYS A 304 -15.52 9.49 21.88
C LYS A 304 -16.21 8.18 21.53
N ILE A 305 -15.59 7.40 20.65
CA ILE A 305 -16.06 6.05 20.30
C ILE A 305 -14.88 5.08 20.23
N THR A 306 -15.09 3.86 20.73
CA THR A 306 -14.14 2.75 20.66
C THR A 306 -14.78 1.58 19.90
N LEU A 307 -14.06 1.08 18.90
CA LEU A 307 -14.39 -0.14 18.18
C LEU A 307 -13.59 -1.28 18.81
N GLN A 308 -14.26 -2.05 19.67
CA GLN A 308 -13.63 -3.13 20.41
C GLN A 308 -13.55 -4.40 19.57
N ARG A 309 -12.40 -5.05 19.56
CA ARG A 309 -12.22 -6.37 18.92
C ARG A 309 -12.99 -7.47 19.66
N ILE A 310 -13.61 -8.34 18.91
CA ILE A 310 -13.99 -9.69 19.39
C ILE A 310 -12.78 -10.59 19.23
N ASN A 311 -12.34 -11.24 20.31
CA ASN A 311 -11.14 -12.08 20.27
C ASN A 311 -11.33 -13.22 19.26
N ASN A 312 -10.28 -13.44 18.46
CA ASN A 312 -10.26 -14.54 17.51
C ASN A 312 -10.11 -15.87 18.25
N VAL A 313 -10.99 -16.83 17.96
CA VAL A 313 -10.96 -18.18 18.50
C VAL A 313 -10.30 -19.20 17.54
N SER A 314 -9.74 -18.72 16.42
CA SER A 314 -9.08 -19.58 15.44
C SER A 314 -7.86 -20.25 16.04
N THR A 315 -7.74 -21.56 15.83
CA THR A 315 -6.56 -22.38 16.18
C THR A 315 -5.55 -22.48 15.05
N SER A 316 -5.81 -21.82 13.91
CA SER A 316 -4.90 -21.82 12.78
C SER A 316 -3.57 -21.15 13.16
N PRO A 317 -2.40 -21.73 12.81
CA PRO A 317 -1.11 -21.06 12.97
C PRO A 317 -0.99 -19.80 12.09
N TYR A 318 -1.88 -19.64 11.11
CA TYR A 318 -1.93 -18.52 10.19
C TYR A 318 -3.13 -17.59 10.45
N ALA A 319 -3.66 -17.59 11.68
CA ALA A 319 -4.73 -16.67 12.09
C ALA A 319 -4.34 -15.22 11.81
N LEU A 320 -5.25 -14.47 11.17
CA LEU A 320 -4.94 -13.13 10.71
C LEU A 320 -4.88 -12.13 11.86
N GLN A 321 -3.93 -11.21 11.76
CA GLN A 321 -3.77 -10.09 12.70
C GLN A 321 -4.75 -8.97 12.34
N ALA A 322 -5.12 -8.17 13.33
CA ALA A 322 -5.91 -6.96 13.10
C ALA A 322 -5.12 -5.93 12.24
N PRO A 323 -5.79 -5.16 11.38
CA PRO A 323 -5.18 -3.99 10.75
C PRO A 323 -4.52 -3.07 11.78
N LYS A 324 -3.33 -2.57 11.50
CA LYS A 324 -2.58 -1.74 12.46
C LYS A 324 -3.20 -0.37 12.65
N GLN A 325 -3.79 0.17 11.60
CA GLN A 325 -4.39 1.51 11.58
C GLN A 325 -5.70 1.49 10.79
N VAL A 326 -6.61 2.34 11.19
CA VAL A 326 -7.88 2.57 10.49
C VAL A 326 -8.16 4.07 10.35
N LEU A 327 -8.79 4.42 9.21
CA LEU A 327 -9.30 5.75 8.91
C LEU A 327 -10.81 5.75 9.14
N MET A 328 -11.32 6.73 9.89
CA MET A 328 -12.74 7.08 9.90
C MET A 328 -12.97 8.26 8.96
N ILE A 329 -13.88 8.11 8.03
CA ILE A 329 -14.16 9.12 7.00
C ILE A 329 -15.65 9.09 6.64
N PRO A 330 -16.29 10.23 6.30
CA PRO A 330 -17.62 10.24 5.73
C PRO A 330 -17.73 9.32 4.51
N LYS A 331 -18.81 8.55 4.43
CA LYS A 331 -18.99 7.56 3.35
C LYS A 331 -18.84 8.17 1.96
N ASP A 332 -19.42 9.35 1.76
CA ASP A 332 -19.38 10.05 0.46
C ASP A 332 -17.97 10.56 0.07
N SER A 333 -17.04 10.57 1.00
CA SER A 333 -15.70 11.13 0.78
C SER A 333 -14.63 10.07 0.47
N ILE A 334 -14.94 8.78 0.53
CA ILE A 334 -13.93 7.71 0.43
C ILE A 334 -13.14 7.79 -0.88
N GLN A 335 -13.83 7.85 -2.02
CA GLN A 335 -13.16 7.82 -3.32
C GLN A 335 -12.33 9.08 -3.56
N THR A 336 -12.89 10.25 -3.26
CA THR A 336 -12.19 11.52 -3.44
C THR A 336 -11.01 11.67 -2.49
N PHE A 337 -11.11 11.15 -1.27
CA PHE A 337 -10.01 11.18 -0.30
C PHE A 337 -8.75 10.50 -0.83
N PHE A 338 -8.87 9.27 -1.31
CA PHE A 338 -7.73 8.51 -1.83
C PHE A 338 -7.30 8.99 -3.22
N ALA A 339 -8.22 9.35 -4.10
CA ALA A 339 -7.91 9.84 -5.45
C ALA A 339 -7.14 11.17 -5.44
N HIS A 340 -7.41 12.04 -4.46
CA HIS A 340 -6.73 13.32 -4.31
C HIS A 340 -5.52 13.26 -3.37
N HIS A 341 -5.09 12.06 -2.94
CA HIS A 341 -3.97 11.87 -2.02
C HIS A 341 -4.11 12.69 -0.72
N ASN A 342 -5.33 12.82 -0.21
CA ASN A 342 -5.60 13.55 1.02
C ASN A 342 -4.97 12.85 2.22
N ILE A 343 -4.62 13.64 3.23
CA ILE A 343 -4.21 13.17 4.55
C ILE A 343 -5.29 13.46 5.58
N MET A 344 -5.24 12.75 6.72
CA MET A 344 -6.18 13.01 7.82
C MET A 344 -6.03 14.45 8.34
N ASN A 345 -7.13 15.10 8.64
CA ASN A 345 -7.16 16.48 9.16
C ASN A 345 -7.73 16.61 10.57
N TYR A 346 -8.21 15.50 11.17
CA TYR A 346 -8.83 15.45 12.50
C TYR A 346 -10.04 16.41 12.70
N LYS A 347 -10.67 16.77 11.57
CA LYS A 347 -11.94 17.53 11.54
C LYS A 347 -13.06 16.69 10.95
N ASN A 348 -12.82 16.07 9.81
CA ASN A 348 -13.73 15.15 9.12
C ASN A 348 -13.08 13.82 8.71
N SER A 349 -11.81 13.65 8.98
CA SER A 349 -11.06 12.41 8.77
C SER A 349 -10.12 12.15 9.93
N PHE A 350 -10.16 10.92 10.48
CA PHE A 350 -9.46 10.57 11.72
C PHE A 350 -8.76 9.24 11.55
N VAL A 351 -7.54 9.10 12.06
CA VAL A 351 -6.81 7.84 12.10
C VAL A 351 -6.71 7.35 13.54
N ALA A 352 -6.97 6.07 13.76
CA ALA A 352 -6.77 5.39 15.03
C ALA A 352 -5.84 4.17 14.82
N ASN A 353 -4.93 3.96 15.77
CA ASN A 353 -4.08 2.78 15.83
C ASN A 353 -4.77 1.65 16.59
N PHE A 354 -4.46 0.41 16.23
CA PHE A 354 -4.88 -0.74 17.02
C PHE A 354 -4.13 -0.77 18.34
N SER A 355 -4.84 -0.58 19.42
CA SER A 355 -4.30 -0.59 20.78
C SER A 355 -5.38 -0.98 21.78
N GLN A 356 -5.00 -1.55 22.92
CA GLN A 356 -5.94 -1.98 23.96
C GLN A 356 -7.10 -2.83 23.40
N ASN A 357 -6.77 -3.71 22.47
CA ASN A 357 -7.71 -4.62 21.81
C ASN A 357 -8.82 -3.93 21.00
N GLY A 358 -8.54 -2.79 20.39
CA GLY A 358 -9.50 -2.06 19.57
C GLY A 358 -8.94 -0.79 18.93
N TYR A 359 -9.84 0.03 18.38
CA TYR A 359 -9.54 1.33 17.78
C TYR A 359 -10.34 2.41 18.49
N THR A 360 -9.69 3.43 19.01
CA THR A 360 -10.35 4.51 19.73
C THR A 360 -10.21 5.84 18.99
N PHE A 361 -11.34 6.45 18.68
CA PHE A 361 -11.43 7.83 18.20
C PHE A 361 -11.82 8.73 19.38
N ASN A 362 -10.85 9.46 19.89
CA ASN A 362 -11.01 10.19 21.16
C ASN A 362 -11.95 11.38 21.05
N ASN A 363 -12.00 12.05 19.90
CA ASN A 363 -12.91 13.17 19.69
C ASN A 363 -13.25 13.37 18.21
N ILE A 364 -14.49 13.08 17.86
CA ILE A 364 -15.07 13.31 16.53
C ILE A 364 -16.16 14.40 16.55
N SER A 365 -16.17 15.27 17.56
CA SER A 365 -17.21 16.31 17.72
C SER A 365 -17.29 17.27 16.53
N SER A 366 -16.15 17.60 15.92
CA SER A 366 -16.09 18.46 14.72
C SER A 366 -16.83 17.82 13.52
N LEU A 367 -16.71 16.51 13.34
CA LEU A 367 -17.41 15.78 12.30
C LEU A 367 -18.92 15.77 12.55
N ILE A 368 -19.34 15.50 13.79
CA ILE A 368 -20.79 15.50 14.16
C ILE A 368 -21.39 16.87 13.88
N ARG A 369 -20.71 17.93 14.28
CA ARG A 369 -21.18 19.31 14.04
C ARG A 369 -21.26 19.61 12.55
N SER A 370 -20.24 19.25 11.77
CA SER A 370 -20.24 19.44 10.31
C SER A 370 -21.39 18.70 9.62
N MET A 371 -21.65 17.46 10.03
CA MET A 371 -22.76 16.68 9.50
C MET A 371 -24.13 17.33 9.80
N TYR A 372 -24.31 17.80 11.02
CA TYR A 372 -25.52 18.50 11.43
C TYR A 372 -25.74 19.79 10.63
N GLU A 373 -24.72 20.64 10.49
CA GLU A 373 -24.81 21.88 9.73
C GLU A 373 -25.09 21.64 8.24
N ASN A 374 -24.46 20.63 7.63
CA ASN A 374 -24.75 20.26 6.24
C ASN A 374 -26.21 19.85 6.06
N LYS A 375 -26.75 19.06 6.99
CA LYS A 375 -28.18 18.69 6.98
C LYS A 375 -29.07 19.90 7.10
N LYS A 376 -28.79 20.79 8.07
CA LYS A 376 -29.55 22.00 8.32
C LYS A 376 -29.56 22.94 7.10
N ASN A 377 -28.45 23.03 6.40
CA ASN A 377 -28.28 23.86 5.21
C ASN A 377 -28.81 23.21 3.92
N GLY A 378 -29.36 21.99 3.99
CA GLY A 378 -29.94 21.30 2.84
C GLY A 378 -28.87 20.74 1.86
N THR A 379 -27.61 20.62 2.27
CA THR A 379 -26.50 20.09 1.46
C THR A 379 -26.20 18.62 1.77
N ALA A 380 -26.99 17.98 2.64
CA ALA A 380 -26.79 16.59 3.07
C ALA A 380 -27.21 15.59 1.97
N SER A 381 -26.40 14.56 1.80
CA SER A 381 -26.71 13.39 0.95
C SER A 381 -27.62 12.38 1.69
N ALA A 382 -28.01 11.31 1.01
CA ALA A 382 -28.72 10.18 1.62
C ALA A 382 -27.87 9.47 2.69
N ASP A 383 -26.54 9.53 2.58
CA ASP A 383 -25.59 8.91 3.51
C ASP A 383 -24.94 9.94 4.49
N TRP A 384 -25.59 11.10 4.69
CA TRP A 384 -25.06 12.26 5.37
C TRP A 384 -24.51 12.04 6.79
N ASN A 385 -25.04 11.06 7.52
CA ASN A 385 -24.61 10.70 8.88
C ASN A 385 -23.85 9.38 8.95
N LYS A 386 -23.39 8.87 7.80
CA LYS A 386 -22.65 7.62 7.72
C LYS A 386 -21.15 7.88 7.57
N VAL A 387 -20.37 7.13 8.32
CA VAL A 387 -18.93 7.04 8.19
C VAL A 387 -18.53 5.61 7.87
N VAL A 388 -17.36 5.46 7.25
CA VAL A 388 -16.77 4.16 6.99
C VAL A 388 -15.41 4.09 7.69
N ILE A 389 -15.17 2.94 8.29
CA ILE A 389 -13.87 2.59 8.87
C ILE A 389 -13.10 1.79 7.84
N VAL A 390 -11.99 2.37 7.40
CA VAL A 390 -11.15 1.83 6.32
C VAL A 390 -9.78 1.49 6.88
N PRO A 391 -9.31 0.24 6.79
CA PRO A 391 -7.92 -0.09 7.12
C PRO A 391 -6.95 0.67 6.21
N VAL A 392 -5.96 1.33 6.81
CA VAL A 392 -5.01 2.17 6.09
C VAL A 392 -3.59 1.95 6.57
N THR A 393 -2.64 2.35 5.72
CA THR A 393 -1.24 2.56 6.06
C THR A 393 -0.93 4.04 5.91
N THR A 394 -0.28 4.62 6.92
CA THR A 394 0.12 6.03 6.87
C THR A 394 1.64 6.16 6.75
N THR A 395 2.07 7.18 6.03
CA THR A 395 3.47 7.61 5.99
C THR A 395 3.62 8.95 6.71
N SER A 396 4.79 9.17 7.28
CA SER A 396 5.13 10.39 7.98
C SER A 396 6.58 10.79 7.77
N MET A 397 6.84 12.08 7.89
CA MET A 397 8.18 12.66 7.89
C MET A 397 8.41 13.40 9.20
N THR A 398 9.56 13.17 9.82
CA THR A 398 9.97 13.89 11.02
C THR A 398 11.03 14.92 10.64
N ILE A 399 10.76 16.19 10.95
CA ILE A 399 11.70 17.29 10.77
C ILE A 399 12.28 17.64 12.13
N GLN A 400 13.61 17.66 12.22
CA GLN A 400 14.32 18.02 13.43
C GLN A 400 14.85 19.46 13.32
N ASN A 401 14.38 20.34 14.23
CA ASN A 401 14.84 21.71 14.36
C ASN A 401 15.50 21.88 15.74
N GLY A 402 16.80 21.69 15.81
CA GLY A 402 17.54 21.72 17.07
C GLY A 402 17.06 20.62 18.03
N SER A 403 16.60 21.02 19.22
CA SER A 403 16.08 20.08 20.24
C SER A 403 14.60 19.70 20.04
N TYR A 404 13.90 20.25 19.06
CA TYR A 404 12.50 19.97 18.78
C TYR A 404 12.37 19.11 17.54
N SER A 405 11.52 18.09 17.62
CA SER A 405 11.12 17.27 16.46
C SER A 405 9.62 17.41 16.21
N SER A 406 9.24 17.57 14.95
CA SER A 406 7.84 17.59 14.53
C SER A 406 7.61 16.52 13.48
N THR A 407 6.61 15.66 13.68
CA THR A 407 6.24 14.60 12.74
C THR A 407 4.98 14.99 12.01
N TYR A 408 5.04 14.95 10.69
CA TYR A 408 3.94 15.29 9.79
C TYR A 408 3.54 14.07 8.98
N SER A 409 2.23 13.82 8.87
CA SER A 409 1.70 12.80 7.94
C SER A 409 1.93 13.24 6.50
N THR A 410 2.46 12.34 5.68
CA THR A 410 2.77 12.59 4.26
C THR A 410 1.89 11.80 3.31
N GLY A 411 1.18 10.78 3.79
CA GLY A 411 0.28 9.99 2.97
C GLY A 411 -0.63 9.08 3.78
N VAL A 412 -1.78 8.74 3.19
CA VAL A 412 -2.72 7.73 3.68
C VAL A 412 -3.10 6.84 2.51
N TYR A 413 -2.87 5.55 2.64
CA TYR A 413 -3.09 4.55 1.60
C TYR A 413 -3.98 3.43 2.11
N ASN A 414 -4.80 2.83 1.23
CA ASN A 414 -5.49 1.59 1.60
C ASN A 414 -4.48 0.53 2.04
N ASP A 415 -4.76 -0.15 3.15
CA ASP A 415 -3.92 -1.27 3.61
C ASP A 415 -4.12 -2.46 2.66
N MET A 416 -3.06 -2.83 1.96
CA MET A 416 -3.02 -3.95 1.02
C MET A 416 -2.45 -5.23 1.65
N SER A 417 -2.09 -5.23 2.93
CA SER A 417 -1.65 -6.42 3.67
C SER A 417 -2.83 -7.36 3.95
N VAL A 418 -2.52 -8.62 4.22
CA VAL A 418 -3.55 -9.62 4.58
C VAL A 418 -3.82 -9.54 6.07
N ARG A 419 -4.91 -8.87 6.44
CA ARG A 419 -5.34 -8.63 7.82
C ARG A 419 -6.84 -8.89 7.98
N SER A 420 -7.27 -9.20 9.20
CA SER A 420 -8.69 -9.31 9.53
C SER A 420 -8.92 -9.08 11.02
N VAL A 421 -10.02 -8.41 11.33
CA VAL A 421 -10.52 -8.27 12.70
C VAL A 421 -12.05 -8.29 12.69
N LYS A 422 -12.63 -8.98 13.65
CA LYS A 422 -14.06 -8.90 13.97
C LYS A 422 -14.25 -7.93 15.14
N LEU A 423 -15.12 -6.96 14.97
CA LEU A 423 -15.43 -5.91 15.93
C LEU A 423 -16.80 -6.14 16.57
N LEU A 424 -16.98 -5.71 17.80
CA LEU A 424 -18.30 -5.57 18.41
C LEU A 424 -19.13 -4.65 17.51
N GLY A 425 -20.40 -4.97 17.34
CA GLY A 425 -21.29 -4.25 16.44
C GLY A 425 -22.35 -5.16 15.84
N GLY A 426 -22.86 -4.82 14.67
CA GLY A 426 -23.96 -5.54 14.05
C GLY A 426 -25.23 -5.44 14.88
N ASN A 427 -25.75 -6.57 15.37
CA ASN A 427 -26.95 -6.59 16.22
C ASN A 427 -26.78 -5.91 17.58
N THR A 428 -25.55 -5.68 18.02
CA THR A 428 -25.25 -4.98 19.29
C THR A 428 -24.76 -3.58 18.98
N PRO A 429 -25.52 -2.51 19.27
CA PRO A 429 -25.06 -1.15 19.03
C PRO A 429 -23.81 -0.81 19.83
N LEU A 430 -22.90 -0.06 19.22
CA LEU A 430 -21.81 0.59 19.93
C LEU A 430 -22.31 1.82 20.70
N LYS A 431 -21.50 2.30 21.64
CA LYS A 431 -21.79 3.53 22.38
C LYS A 431 -20.80 4.62 22.00
N ILE A 432 -21.32 5.81 21.66
CA ILE A 432 -20.56 7.04 21.58
C ILE A 432 -20.82 7.87 22.84
N SER A 433 -19.76 8.29 23.52
CA SER A 433 -19.84 9.16 24.70
C SER A 433 -19.61 10.61 24.28
N VAL A 434 -20.52 11.49 24.69
CA VAL A 434 -20.51 12.91 24.29
C VAL A 434 -20.45 13.79 25.54
N ILE A 435 -19.58 14.80 25.50
CA ILE A 435 -19.46 15.82 26.54
C ILE A 435 -19.89 17.16 25.96
N TYR A 436 -20.86 17.79 26.63
CA TYR A 436 -21.37 19.11 26.31
C TYR A 436 -20.93 20.13 27.31
N SER A 437 -20.81 21.39 26.89
CA SER A 437 -20.70 22.53 27.78
C SER A 437 -21.64 23.66 27.38
N LYS A 438 -22.16 24.33 28.40
CA LYS A 438 -23.07 25.47 28.28
C LYS A 438 -22.67 26.54 29.26
N PHE A 439 -22.66 27.79 28.82
CA PHE A 439 -22.58 28.96 29.71
C PHE A 439 -23.99 29.40 30.09
N LYS A 440 -24.24 29.52 31.41
CA LYS A 440 -25.47 30.06 31.97
C LYS A 440 -25.23 31.47 32.49
#